data_5bf069ccaff444482953e5a61ece3c17
#
_entry.id   5bf069ccaff444482953e5a61ece3c17
#
_cell.length_a   1.000
_cell.length_b   1.000
_cell.length_c   1.000
_cell.angle_alpha   90.00
_cell.angle_beta   90.00
_cell.angle_gamma   90.00
#
_symmetry.space_group_name_H-M   'P 1'
#
loop_
_entity.id
_entity.type
_entity.pdbx_description
1 polymer ?
#
loop_
_entity_poly.entity_id
_entity_poly.type
_entity_poly.pdbx_seq_one_letter_code
_entity_poly.pdbx_strand_id
1 'polypeptide(L)'
;MYVGALEVELLLGDVRSLKQKRAVVRPLLAELRRRYEVAVSETGAADKWRRTTLGVATVSGSAEHVASVCDEIERWAWSRPEVEVVRITRWVRSIDD
;
A
#
# COMPACT_ATOMS: atom_id res chain seq x y z
N MET A 1 4.88 -10.86 -18.92
CA MET A 1 5.04 -9.94 -17.80
C MET A 1 3.78 -9.97 -16.95
N TYR A 2 3.97 -10.04 -15.66
CA TYR A 2 2.86 -10.01 -14.69
C TYR A 2 2.92 -8.73 -13.88
N VAL A 3 1.75 -8.20 -13.55
CA VAL A 3 1.59 -6.99 -12.74
C VAL A 3 0.73 -7.34 -11.53
N GLY A 4 1.21 -6.97 -10.35
CA GLY A 4 0.43 -7.02 -9.13
C GLY A 4 0.08 -5.62 -8.67
N ALA A 5 -1.14 -5.44 -8.23
CA ALA A 5 -1.60 -4.16 -7.69
C ALA A 5 -2.38 -4.38 -6.41
N LEU A 6 -2.15 -3.48 -5.45
CA LEU A 6 -2.91 -3.45 -4.19
C LEU A 6 -3.37 -2.03 -3.93
N GLU A 7 -4.56 -1.92 -3.38
CA GLU A 7 -4.98 -0.71 -2.68
C GLU A 7 -5.23 -1.06 -1.23
N VAL A 8 -4.56 -0.36 -0.32
CA VAL A 8 -4.65 -0.58 1.11
C VAL A 8 -5.32 0.64 1.74
N GLU A 9 -6.52 0.44 2.25
CA GLU A 9 -7.29 1.50 2.89
C GLU A 9 -7.05 1.45 4.39
N LEU A 10 -6.59 2.57 4.96
CA LEU A 10 -6.15 2.66 6.35
C LEU A 10 -6.88 3.75 7.09
N LEU A 11 -7.16 3.50 8.38
CA LEU A 11 -7.51 4.53 9.35
C LEU A 11 -6.25 4.92 10.12
N LEU A 12 -6.07 6.23 10.31
CA LEU A 12 -4.83 6.80 10.86
C LEU A 12 -4.96 7.24 12.32
N GLY A 13 -6.11 6.98 12.95
CA GLY A 13 -6.32 7.37 14.34
C GLY A 13 -6.55 8.85 14.54
N ASP A 14 -6.02 9.40 15.63
CA ASP A 14 -6.29 10.78 16.03
C ASP A 14 -5.37 11.79 15.34
N VAL A 15 -5.51 11.86 14.02
CA VAL A 15 -4.81 12.83 13.18
C VAL A 15 -5.72 14.05 13.00
N ARG A 16 -5.19 15.25 13.26
CA ARG A 16 -5.98 16.48 13.30
C ARG A 16 -5.58 17.53 12.26
N SER A 17 -4.72 17.20 11.33
CA SER A 17 -4.31 18.09 10.26
C SER A 17 -3.66 17.31 9.13
N LEU A 18 -3.55 17.94 7.96
CA LEU A 18 -2.80 17.34 6.84
C LEU A 18 -1.32 17.20 7.17
N LYS A 19 -0.76 18.11 7.96
CA LYS A 19 0.63 18.01 8.39
C LYS A 19 0.86 16.76 9.24
N GLN A 20 -0.03 16.50 10.21
CA GLN A 20 0.05 15.30 11.03
C GLN A 20 -0.15 14.05 10.19
N LYS A 21 -1.08 14.08 9.22
CA LYS A 21 -1.31 12.98 8.31
C LYS A 21 -0.04 12.63 7.53
N ARG A 22 0.65 13.63 6.98
CA ARG A 22 1.89 13.42 6.25
C ARG A 22 2.97 12.79 7.12
N ALA A 23 3.01 13.15 8.40
CA ALA A 23 3.95 12.58 9.36
C ALA A 23 3.72 11.08 9.57
N VAL A 24 2.50 10.59 9.36
CA VAL A 24 2.17 9.15 9.41
C VAL A 24 2.36 8.49 8.07
N VAL A 25 1.85 9.08 7.00
CA VAL A 25 1.80 8.43 5.67
C VAL A 25 3.16 8.36 4.99
N ARG A 26 3.96 9.43 5.03
CA ARG A 26 5.26 9.46 4.36
C ARG A 26 6.22 8.35 4.81
N PRO A 27 6.37 8.08 6.12
CA PRO A 27 7.19 6.97 6.56
C PRO A 27 6.70 5.61 6.07
N LEU A 28 5.38 5.40 5.97
CA LEU A 28 4.80 4.17 5.45
C LEU A 28 5.17 3.97 3.98
N LEU A 29 5.03 5.03 3.17
CA LEU A 29 5.42 4.97 1.76
C LEU A 29 6.91 4.70 1.59
N ALA A 30 7.73 5.38 2.38
CA ALA A 30 9.19 5.22 2.34
C ALA A 30 9.60 3.79 2.74
N GLU A 31 8.95 3.22 3.75
CA GLU A 31 9.24 1.85 4.18
C GLU A 31 8.88 0.84 3.10
N LEU A 32 7.73 0.99 2.44
CA LEU A 32 7.34 0.12 1.34
C LEU A 32 8.36 0.16 0.19
N ARG A 33 8.80 1.37 -0.18
CA ARG A 33 9.83 1.52 -1.23
C ARG A 33 11.16 0.88 -0.83
N ARG A 34 11.55 1.01 0.43
CA ARG A 34 12.82 0.48 0.93
C ARG A 34 12.82 -1.04 1.05
N ARG A 35 11.70 -1.61 1.51
CA ARG A 35 11.61 -3.06 1.76
C ARG A 35 11.28 -3.87 0.53
N TYR A 36 10.56 -3.29 -0.41
CA TYR A 36 10.06 -3.99 -1.59
C TYR A 36 10.37 -3.17 -2.84
N GLU A 37 10.64 -3.84 -3.94
CA GLU A 37 10.82 -3.16 -5.22
C GLU A 37 9.44 -2.87 -5.82
N VAL A 38 8.81 -1.81 -5.37
CA VAL A 38 7.44 -1.46 -5.75
C VAL A 38 7.32 0.03 -6.03
N ALA A 39 6.37 0.37 -6.89
CA ALA A 39 5.87 1.72 -7.01
C ALA A 39 4.76 1.90 -5.99
N VAL A 40 4.77 3.00 -5.25
CA VAL A 40 3.78 3.26 -4.21
C VAL A 40 3.44 4.74 -4.17
N SER A 41 2.15 5.02 -3.94
CA SER A 41 1.64 6.37 -3.84
C SER A 41 0.37 6.37 -2.99
N GLU A 42 0.01 7.53 -2.46
CA GLU A 42 -1.33 7.71 -1.91
C GLU A 42 -2.28 7.89 -3.10
N THR A 43 -3.23 6.96 -3.27
CA THR A 43 -4.12 6.91 -4.43
C THR A 43 -5.55 7.32 -4.11
N GLY A 44 -5.88 7.52 -2.84
CA GLY A 44 -7.22 7.95 -2.43
C GLY A 44 -7.22 8.57 -1.05
N ALA A 45 -8.31 9.28 -0.76
CA ALA A 45 -8.56 9.97 0.51
C ALA A 45 -7.47 11.00 0.86
N ALA A 46 -6.83 11.62 -0.15
CA ALA A 46 -5.73 12.56 0.06
C ALA A 46 -6.14 13.77 0.88
N ASP A 47 -7.41 14.20 0.79
CA ASP A 47 -7.98 15.34 1.51
C ASP A 47 -8.56 14.99 2.88
N LYS A 48 -8.56 13.70 3.25
CA LYS A 48 -9.06 13.23 4.55
C LYS A 48 -7.92 13.16 5.55
N TRP A 49 -8.17 13.56 6.80
CA TRP A 49 -7.13 13.56 7.82
C TRP A 49 -6.89 12.18 8.44
N ARG A 50 -7.96 11.41 8.61
CA ARG A 50 -7.94 10.15 9.36
C ARG A 50 -8.01 8.91 8.48
N ARG A 51 -7.94 9.10 7.19
CA ARG A 51 -7.98 8.00 6.21
C ARG A 51 -6.93 8.21 5.14
N THR A 52 -6.44 7.12 4.62
CA THR A 52 -5.60 7.11 3.43
C THR A 52 -5.83 5.85 2.65
N THR A 53 -5.60 5.92 1.35
CA THR A 53 -5.51 4.74 0.49
C THR A 53 -4.12 4.73 -0.13
N LEU A 54 -3.37 3.66 0.12
CA LEU A 54 -2.05 3.47 -0.48
C LEU A 54 -2.19 2.55 -1.68
N GLY A 55 -1.74 3.02 -2.84
CA GLY A 55 -1.67 2.21 -4.04
C GLY A 55 -0.26 1.65 -4.19
N VAL A 56 -0.16 0.36 -4.48
CA VAL A 56 1.11 -0.34 -4.65
C VAL A 56 1.06 -1.13 -5.94
N ALA A 57 2.14 -1.09 -6.73
CA ALA A 57 2.25 -1.87 -7.95
C ALA A 57 3.64 -2.48 -8.06
N THR A 58 3.68 -3.71 -8.56
CA THR A 58 4.93 -4.44 -8.83
C THR A 58 4.83 -5.20 -10.14
N VAL A 59 5.95 -5.44 -10.78
CA VAL A 59 6.03 -6.19 -12.03
C VAL A 59 7.10 -7.27 -11.92
N SER A 60 6.88 -8.39 -12.62
CA SER A 60 7.88 -9.45 -12.73
C SER A 60 7.56 -10.32 -13.93
N GLY A 61 8.55 -11.06 -14.40
CA GLY A 61 8.35 -12.16 -15.35
C GLY A 61 7.73 -13.39 -14.70
N SER A 62 7.62 -13.43 -13.36
CA SER A 62 7.09 -14.56 -12.59
C SER A 62 5.81 -14.15 -11.86
N ALA A 63 4.71 -14.84 -12.16
CA ALA A 63 3.44 -14.64 -11.45
C ALA A 63 3.57 -15.00 -9.97
N GLU A 64 4.34 -16.04 -9.65
CA GLU A 64 4.56 -16.48 -8.27
C GLU A 64 5.28 -15.41 -7.46
N HIS A 65 6.28 -14.77 -8.07
CA HIS A 65 7.02 -13.70 -7.42
C HIS A 65 6.10 -12.50 -7.12
N VAL A 66 5.29 -12.09 -8.09
CA VAL A 66 4.32 -11.00 -7.91
C VAL A 66 3.35 -11.31 -6.78
N ALA A 67 2.79 -12.53 -6.77
CA ALA A 67 1.88 -12.95 -5.71
C ALA A 67 2.55 -12.94 -4.34
N SER A 68 3.79 -13.40 -4.28
CA SER A 68 4.58 -13.43 -3.03
C SER A 68 4.81 -12.01 -2.49
N VAL A 69 5.17 -11.06 -3.35
CA VAL A 69 5.34 -9.65 -2.95
C VAL A 69 4.01 -9.09 -2.41
N CYS A 70 2.90 -9.37 -3.10
CA CYS A 70 1.58 -8.93 -2.64
C CYS A 70 1.24 -9.51 -1.26
N ASP A 71 1.52 -10.80 -1.04
CA ASP A 71 1.29 -11.44 0.26
C ASP A 71 2.11 -10.77 1.37
N GLU A 72 3.37 -10.45 1.09
CA GLU A 72 4.23 -9.78 2.07
C GLU A 72 3.73 -8.38 2.41
N ILE A 73 3.26 -7.64 1.42
CA ILE A 73 2.73 -6.29 1.64
C ILE A 73 1.44 -6.34 2.46
N GLU A 74 0.56 -7.33 2.23
CA GLU A 74 -0.62 -7.51 3.07
C GLU A 74 -0.22 -7.79 4.52
N ARG A 75 0.73 -8.69 4.75
CA ARG A 75 1.23 -8.98 6.11
C ARG A 75 1.84 -7.74 6.75
N TRP A 76 2.60 -6.96 5.97
CA TRP A 76 3.18 -5.71 6.45
C TRP A 76 2.10 -4.74 6.93
N ALA A 77 1.03 -4.57 6.14
CA ALA A 77 -0.06 -3.65 6.49
C ALA A 77 -0.73 -4.05 7.80
N TRP A 78 -1.05 -5.34 7.95
CA TRP A 78 -1.69 -5.85 9.16
C TRP A 78 -0.79 -5.77 10.39
N SER A 79 0.53 -5.71 10.21
CA SER A 79 1.49 -5.67 11.32
C SER A 79 1.79 -4.26 11.83
N ARG A 80 1.27 -3.20 11.17
CA ARG A 80 1.55 -1.81 11.57
C ARG A 80 0.64 -1.39 12.71
N PRO A 81 1.20 -1.15 13.93
CA PRO A 81 0.36 -0.76 15.06
C PRO A 81 -0.16 0.68 14.99
N GLU A 82 0.48 1.54 14.19
CA GLU A 82 0.11 2.95 14.05
C GLU A 82 -1.12 3.18 13.17
N VAL A 83 -1.59 2.15 12.47
CA VAL A 83 -2.73 2.26 11.55
C VAL A 83 -3.68 1.08 11.71
N GLU A 84 -4.91 1.26 11.23
CA GLU A 84 -5.91 0.18 11.18
C GLU A 84 -6.27 -0.10 9.73
N VAL A 85 -6.13 -1.36 9.31
CA VAL A 85 -6.50 -1.77 7.97
C VAL A 85 -8.02 -1.88 7.87
N VAL A 86 -8.61 -1.12 6.93
CA VAL A 86 -10.05 -1.17 6.64
C VAL A 86 -10.34 -2.20 5.57
N ARG A 87 -9.57 -2.17 4.48
CA ARG A 87 -9.77 -3.07 3.36
C ARG A 87 -8.50 -3.12 2.51
N ILE A 88 -8.24 -4.29 1.95
CA ILE A 88 -7.19 -4.49 0.95
C ILE A 88 -7.85 -5.07 -0.30
N THR A 89 -7.64 -4.40 -1.43
CA THR A 89 -8.07 -4.88 -2.75
C THR A 89 -6.82 -5.20 -3.54
N ARG A 90 -6.77 -6.37 -4.18
CA ARG A 90 -5.60 -6.75 -4.96
C ARG A 90 -5.98 -7.54 -6.19
N TRP A 91 -5.11 -7.45 -7.22
CA TRP A 91 -5.15 -8.36 -8.36
C TRP A 91 -3.74 -8.60 -8.87
N VAL A 92 -3.59 -9.74 -9.55
CA VAL A 92 -2.38 -10.09 -10.30
C VAL A 92 -2.84 -10.44 -11.71
N ARG A 93 -2.22 -9.82 -12.70
CA ARG A 93 -2.62 -10.01 -14.10
C ARG A 93 -1.39 -10.10 -14.99
N SER A 94 -1.54 -10.86 -16.08
CA SER A 94 -0.59 -10.85 -17.18
C SER A 94 -0.91 -9.68 -18.12
N ILE A 95 0.11 -9.12 -18.75
CA ILE A 95 -0.09 -8.09 -19.78
C ILE A 95 -0.89 -8.63 -20.96
N ASP A 96 -0.93 -9.94 -21.14
CA ASP A 96 -1.67 -10.61 -22.22
C ASP A 96 -3.13 -10.89 -21.88
N ASP A 97 -3.55 -10.60 -20.68
CA ASP A 97 -4.93 -10.77 -20.23
C ASP A 97 -5.88 -9.71 -20.80
#